data_1175bb51db0aa2002ddb273f1bf4c16a
#
_entry.id   1175bb51db0aa2002ddb273f1bf4c16a
#
_cell.length_a   1.000
_cell.length_b   1.000
_cell.length_c   1.000
_cell.angle_alpha   90.00
_cell.angle_beta   90.00
_cell.angle_gamma   90.00
#
_symmetry.space_group_name_H-M   'P 1'
#
loop_
_entity.id
_entity.type
_entity.pdbx_description
1 polymer ?
#
loop_
_entity_poly.entity_id
_entity_poly.type
_entity_poly.pdbx_seq_one_letter_code
_entity_poly.pdbx_strand_id
1 'polypeptide(L)'
;MSDYVYYQGATFTVEWYQDASGHMKAKKYYEGLPREEQKRLDDIVAYLADSPLGTRLPKTLYNEEDSENKIYAFKPKDHRFFNFVTVGKKIIIIDAYRKHSQQMTRKDINLLKTVIASRNDYLVRVKGGNYYERHA
;
A
#
# COMPACT_ATOMS: atom_id res chain seq x y z
N MET A 1 -6.03 -7.68 -18.52
CA MET A 1 -5.93 -6.75 -17.39
C MET A 1 -5.14 -7.39 -16.26
N SER A 2 -4.21 -6.65 -15.72
CA SER A 2 -3.37 -7.16 -14.64
C SER A 2 -4.11 -7.14 -13.32
N ASP A 3 -4.05 -8.22 -12.57
CA ASP A 3 -4.76 -8.34 -11.31
C ASP A 3 -4.05 -7.59 -10.16
N TYR A 4 -2.86 -7.05 -10.39
CA TYR A 4 -2.16 -6.25 -9.39
C TYR A 4 -2.59 -4.77 -9.40
N VAL A 5 -3.32 -4.31 -10.41
CA VAL A 5 -3.79 -2.93 -10.43
C VAL A 5 -5.06 -2.81 -9.59
N TYR A 6 -5.00 -1.98 -8.55
CA TYR A 6 -6.13 -1.75 -7.68
C TYR A 6 -7.00 -0.60 -8.20
N TYR A 7 -6.37 0.53 -8.53
CA TYR A 7 -7.11 1.72 -8.95
C TYR A 7 -6.26 2.58 -9.87
N GLN A 8 -6.84 2.96 -10.99
CA GLN A 8 -6.17 3.86 -11.94
C GLN A 8 -6.72 5.26 -11.76
N GLY A 9 -6.02 6.09 -11.00
CA GLY A 9 -6.45 7.44 -10.72
C GLY A 9 -5.96 8.44 -11.74
N ALA A 10 -6.45 9.68 -11.62
CA ALA A 10 -6.04 10.77 -12.49
C ALA A 10 -4.58 11.16 -12.28
N THR A 11 -4.07 11.02 -11.06
CA THR A 11 -2.69 11.39 -10.72
C THR A 11 -1.82 10.17 -10.45
N PHE A 12 -2.35 9.19 -9.71
CA PHE A 12 -1.59 8.00 -9.32
C PHE A 12 -2.28 6.74 -9.79
N THR A 13 -1.47 5.73 -10.16
CA THR A 13 -1.96 4.36 -10.33
C THR A 13 -1.64 3.62 -9.03
N VAL A 14 -2.64 2.96 -8.45
CA VAL A 14 -2.48 2.22 -7.20
C VAL A 14 -2.38 0.75 -7.50
N GLU A 15 -1.33 0.10 -7.01
CA GLU A 15 -1.06 -1.30 -7.28
C GLU A 15 -0.87 -2.09 -5.99
N TRP A 16 -1.22 -3.36 -6.06
CA TRP A 16 -0.92 -4.32 -5.00
C TRP A 16 0.48 -4.89 -5.23
N TYR A 17 1.31 -4.85 -4.20
CA TYR A 17 2.64 -5.45 -4.27
C TYR A 17 2.52 -6.97 -4.36
N GLN A 18 3.32 -7.57 -5.25
CA GLN A 18 3.42 -9.01 -5.40
C GLN A 18 4.84 -9.44 -5.02
N ASP A 19 4.96 -10.36 -4.05
CA ASP A 19 6.27 -10.83 -3.62
C ASP A 19 6.87 -11.83 -4.63
N ALA A 20 8.08 -12.28 -4.35
CA ALA A 20 8.81 -13.18 -5.26
C ALA A 20 8.09 -14.52 -5.45
N SER A 21 7.25 -14.92 -4.49
CA SER A 21 6.46 -16.15 -4.58
C SER A 21 5.13 -15.96 -5.29
N GLY A 22 4.81 -14.75 -5.71
CA GLY A 22 3.56 -14.45 -6.39
C GLY A 22 2.40 -14.07 -5.48
N HIS A 23 2.64 -13.88 -4.19
CA HIS A 23 1.59 -13.52 -3.25
C HIS A 23 1.37 -12.01 -3.20
N MET A 24 0.11 -11.61 -3.15
CA MET A 24 -0.30 -10.21 -2.97
C MET A 24 -1.01 -10.09 -1.63
N LYS A 25 -0.23 -9.95 -0.57
CA LYS A 25 -0.73 -9.99 0.81
C LYS A 25 -1.79 -8.94 1.11
N ALA A 26 -1.57 -7.71 0.69
CA ALA A 26 -2.51 -6.63 0.94
C ALA A 26 -3.83 -6.84 0.18
N LYS A 27 -3.74 -7.32 -1.05
CA LYS A 27 -4.93 -7.63 -1.84
C LYS A 27 -5.76 -8.72 -1.17
N LYS A 28 -5.10 -9.77 -0.70
CA LYS A 28 -5.77 -10.87 -0.01
C LYS A 28 -6.45 -10.39 1.25
N TYR A 29 -5.78 -9.52 2.01
CA TYR A 29 -6.35 -8.91 3.21
C TYR A 29 -7.62 -8.12 2.85
N TYR A 30 -7.53 -7.28 1.82
CA TYR A 30 -8.64 -6.48 1.34
C TYR A 30 -9.83 -7.36 0.93
N GLU A 31 -9.56 -8.43 0.19
CA GLU A 31 -10.63 -9.34 -0.28
C GLU A 31 -11.35 -10.03 0.86
N GLY A 32 -10.68 -10.19 2.00
CA GLY A 32 -11.28 -10.78 3.18
C GLY A 32 -12.10 -9.83 4.03
N LEU A 33 -12.13 -8.54 3.71
CA LEU A 33 -12.87 -7.55 4.49
C LEU A 33 -14.34 -7.50 4.11
N PRO A 34 -15.23 -7.15 5.08
CA PRO A 34 -16.62 -6.86 4.75
C PRO A 34 -16.70 -5.75 3.70
N ARG A 35 -17.72 -5.78 2.86
CA ARG A 35 -17.89 -4.83 1.77
C ARG A 35 -17.86 -3.38 2.23
N GLU A 36 -18.46 -3.09 3.38
CA GLU A 36 -18.46 -1.75 3.94
C GLU A 36 -17.04 -1.23 4.24
N GLU A 37 -16.17 -2.11 4.75
CA GLU A 37 -14.80 -1.73 5.06
C GLU A 37 -13.94 -1.64 3.81
N GLN A 38 -14.20 -2.48 2.82
CA GLN A 38 -13.56 -2.34 1.51
C GLN A 38 -13.89 -0.98 0.90
N LYS A 39 -15.16 -0.58 1.00
CA LYS A 39 -15.59 0.70 0.44
C LYS A 39 -14.89 1.87 1.10
N ARG A 40 -14.63 1.80 2.40
CA ARG A 40 -13.89 2.85 3.10
C ARG A 40 -12.47 3.00 2.54
N LEU A 41 -11.80 1.90 2.28
CA LEU A 41 -10.49 1.96 1.65
C LEU A 41 -10.59 2.49 0.23
N ASP A 42 -11.57 1.99 -0.55
CA ASP A 42 -11.78 2.44 -1.93
C ASP A 42 -11.91 3.95 -2.00
N ASP A 43 -12.69 4.54 -1.08
CA ASP A 43 -12.95 5.98 -1.06
C ASP A 43 -11.67 6.78 -0.75
N ILE A 44 -10.87 6.34 0.22
CA ILE A 44 -9.63 7.02 0.59
C ILE A 44 -8.63 6.94 -0.56
N VAL A 45 -8.49 5.75 -1.13
CA VAL A 45 -7.55 5.51 -2.23
C VAL A 45 -7.91 6.33 -3.45
N ALA A 46 -9.19 6.33 -3.84
CA ALA A 46 -9.65 7.08 -5.00
C ALA A 46 -9.44 8.59 -4.79
N TYR A 47 -9.73 9.08 -3.60
CA TYR A 47 -9.53 10.51 -3.30
C TYR A 47 -8.07 10.90 -3.51
N LEU A 48 -7.14 10.15 -2.92
CA LEU A 48 -5.72 10.47 -3.04
C LEU A 48 -5.24 10.31 -4.48
N ALA A 49 -5.61 9.21 -5.13
CA ALA A 49 -5.11 8.88 -6.46
C ALA A 49 -5.63 9.83 -7.55
N ASP A 50 -6.81 10.42 -7.33
CA ASP A 50 -7.40 11.36 -8.30
C ASP A 50 -7.03 12.81 -8.00
N SER A 51 -6.47 13.10 -6.83
CA SER A 51 -6.17 14.47 -6.42
C SER A 51 -4.83 14.93 -6.99
N PRO A 52 -4.64 16.27 -7.14
CA PRO A 52 -3.36 16.81 -7.62
C PRO A 52 -2.20 16.41 -6.71
N LEU A 53 -1.00 16.40 -7.27
CA LEU A 53 0.23 16.17 -6.50
C LEU A 53 0.30 17.17 -5.35
N GLY A 54 0.74 16.70 -4.18
CA GLY A 54 0.87 17.53 -2.99
C GLY A 54 -0.40 17.64 -2.15
N THR A 55 -1.50 17.03 -2.60
CA THR A 55 -2.72 16.98 -1.80
C THR A 55 -2.47 16.23 -0.51
N ARG A 56 -2.93 16.78 0.60
CA ARG A 56 -2.78 16.16 1.91
C ARG A 56 -4.11 15.67 2.43
N LEU A 57 -4.11 14.44 2.93
CA LEU A 57 -5.24 13.86 3.63
C LEU A 57 -5.07 14.04 5.13
N PRO A 58 -6.17 14.06 5.90
CA PRO A 58 -6.06 14.02 7.36
C PRO A 58 -5.24 12.82 7.81
N LYS A 59 -4.44 12.99 8.86
CA LYS A 59 -3.59 11.92 9.39
C LYS A 59 -4.40 10.72 9.88
N THR A 60 -5.67 10.91 10.16
CA THR A 60 -6.56 9.82 10.54
C THR A 60 -6.92 8.91 9.37
N LEU A 61 -6.71 9.37 8.14
CA LEU A 61 -7.02 8.60 6.92
C LEU A 61 -5.76 8.11 6.20
N TYR A 62 -4.68 8.89 6.27
CA TYR A 62 -3.43 8.58 5.59
C TYR A 62 -2.29 9.26 6.32
N ASN A 63 -1.30 8.49 6.73
CA ASN A 63 -0.23 9.03 7.58
C ASN A 63 1.11 8.39 7.24
N GLU A 64 2.18 9.17 7.44
CA GLU A 64 3.54 8.66 7.31
C GLU A 64 3.86 7.81 8.53
N GLU A 65 4.26 6.55 8.31
CA GLU A 65 4.58 5.61 9.39
C GLU A 65 6.10 5.46 9.58
N ASP A 66 6.88 5.74 8.54
CA ASP A 66 8.34 5.69 8.62
C ASP A 66 8.90 6.74 7.67
N SER A 67 9.50 7.79 8.24
CA SER A 67 9.99 8.91 7.46
C SER A 67 11.27 8.60 6.70
N GLU A 68 12.10 7.71 7.23
CA GLU A 68 13.37 7.35 6.59
C GLU A 68 13.14 6.63 5.27
N ASN A 69 12.20 5.69 5.24
CA ASN A 69 11.91 4.90 4.05
C ASN A 69 10.65 5.36 3.32
N LYS A 70 10.02 6.45 3.77
CA LYS A 70 8.82 7.00 3.15
C LYS A 70 7.70 5.99 3.05
N ILE A 71 7.43 5.28 4.14
CA ILE A 71 6.31 4.35 4.24
C ILE A 71 5.12 5.09 4.83
N TYR A 72 3.97 4.94 4.18
CA TYR A 72 2.71 5.53 4.59
C TYR A 72 1.68 4.43 4.84
N ALA A 73 0.57 4.77 5.47
CA ALA A 73 -0.54 3.83 5.66
C ALA A 73 -1.87 4.50 5.35
N PHE A 74 -2.70 3.83 4.56
CA PHE A 74 -4.13 4.14 4.48
C PHE A 74 -4.79 3.57 5.72
N LYS A 75 -5.73 4.31 6.30
CA LYS A 75 -6.30 3.99 7.62
C LYS A 75 -7.82 3.91 7.59
N PRO A 76 -8.41 2.95 6.86
CA PRO A 76 -9.86 2.74 6.92
C PRO A 76 -10.19 2.04 8.24
N LYS A 77 -10.88 2.73 9.15
CA LYS A 77 -11.18 2.24 10.50
C LYS A 77 -9.89 1.87 11.23
N ASP A 78 -9.82 0.66 11.77
CA ASP A 78 -8.66 0.15 12.50
C ASP A 78 -7.68 -0.64 11.62
N HIS A 79 -7.92 -0.69 10.32
CA HIS A 79 -6.99 -1.33 9.40
C HIS A 79 -5.88 -0.37 8.99
N ARG A 80 -4.71 -0.94 8.68
CA ARG A 80 -3.56 -0.18 8.20
C ARG A 80 -3.06 -0.85 6.93
N PHE A 81 -3.05 -0.10 5.80
CA PHE A 81 -2.55 -0.59 4.52
C PHE A 81 -1.26 0.15 4.20
N PHE A 82 -0.14 -0.48 4.46
CA PHE A 82 1.18 0.12 4.24
C PHE A 82 1.48 0.25 2.76
N ASN A 83 2.01 1.40 2.39
CA ASN A 83 2.31 1.70 0.99
C ASN A 83 3.46 2.69 0.89
N PHE A 84 3.98 2.82 -0.33
CA PHE A 84 4.94 3.88 -0.65
C PHE A 84 4.65 4.37 -2.06
N VAL A 85 5.18 5.57 -2.38
CA VAL A 85 4.95 6.22 -3.67
C VAL A 85 6.23 6.15 -4.48
N THR A 86 6.14 5.72 -5.73
CA THR A 86 7.28 5.65 -6.64
C THR A 86 7.46 6.97 -7.39
N VAL A 87 8.64 7.13 -7.98
CA VAL A 87 8.94 8.28 -8.83
C VAL A 87 7.99 8.36 -10.03
N GLY A 88 7.51 7.20 -10.49
CA GLY A 88 6.59 7.11 -11.62
C GLY A 88 5.12 7.32 -11.28
N LYS A 89 4.82 7.92 -10.14
CA LYS A 89 3.45 8.20 -9.68
C LYS A 89 2.62 6.94 -9.49
N LYS A 90 3.22 5.92 -8.90
CA LYS A 90 2.53 4.70 -8.49
C LYS A 90 2.50 4.65 -6.98
N ILE A 91 1.36 4.23 -6.44
CA ILE A 91 1.22 3.94 -5.01
C ILE A 91 1.20 2.43 -4.89
N ILE A 92 2.20 1.87 -4.22
CA ILE A 92 2.35 0.42 -4.10
C ILE A 92 1.94 0.01 -2.70
N ILE A 93 0.81 -0.69 -2.57
CA ILE A 93 0.30 -1.18 -1.29
C ILE A 93 0.93 -2.54 -1.02
N ILE A 94 1.71 -2.62 0.06
CA ILE A 94 2.59 -3.76 0.32
C ILE A 94 1.93 -4.81 1.22
N ASP A 95 1.37 -4.38 2.33
CA ASP A 95 0.81 -5.30 3.32
C ASP A 95 -0.23 -4.57 4.16
N ALA A 96 -1.01 -5.32 4.93
CA ALA A 96 -2.07 -4.75 5.73
C ALA A 96 -2.27 -5.55 7.01
N TYR A 97 -2.77 -4.89 8.05
CA TYR A 97 -3.11 -5.55 9.29
C TYR A 97 -4.15 -4.73 10.05
N ARG A 98 -4.75 -5.36 11.07
CA ARG A 98 -5.67 -4.67 11.96
C ARG A 98 -4.90 -4.19 13.18
N LYS A 99 -4.97 -2.88 13.45
CA LYS A 99 -4.31 -2.28 14.60
C LYS A 99 -5.27 -2.31 15.79
N HIS A 100 -4.80 -2.90 16.89
CA HIS A 100 -5.62 -3.05 18.08
C HIS A 100 -5.29 -2.09 19.22
N SER A 101 -4.22 -1.29 19.06
CA SER A 101 -3.72 -0.43 20.12
C SER A 101 -3.21 0.87 19.53
N GLN A 102 -3.30 1.96 20.30
CA GLN A 102 -2.72 3.24 19.90
C GLN A 102 -1.19 3.20 19.96
N GLN A 103 -0.63 2.31 20.76
CA GLN A 103 0.80 2.22 20.95
C GLN A 103 1.43 1.29 19.91
N MET A 104 2.68 1.61 19.54
CA MET A 104 3.47 0.76 18.65
C MET A 104 3.95 -0.47 19.42
N THR A 105 3.48 -1.64 19.04
CA THR A 105 3.88 -2.90 19.68
C THR A 105 5.07 -3.49 18.95
N ARG A 106 5.71 -4.54 19.55
CA ARG A 106 6.79 -5.26 18.88
C ARG A 106 6.31 -5.88 17.57
N LYS A 107 5.09 -6.38 17.56
CA LYS A 107 4.49 -6.97 16.36
C LYS A 107 4.37 -5.92 15.25
N ASP A 108 3.96 -4.71 15.60
CA ASP A 108 3.86 -3.60 14.65
C ASP A 108 5.22 -3.23 14.09
N ILE A 109 6.24 -3.17 14.94
CA ILE A 109 7.60 -2.85 14.53
C ILE A 109 8.14 -3.92 13.57
N ASN A 110 7.92 -5.19 13.89
CA ASN A 110 8.37 -6.29 13.03
C ASN A 110 7.68 -6.27 11.68
N LEU A 111 6.37 -5.96 11.66
CA LEU A 111 5.65 -5.84 10.41
C LEU A 111 6.19 -4.70 9.57
N LEU A 112 6.49 -3.57 10.19
CA LEU A 112 7.06 -2.42 9.48
C LEU A 112 8.41 -2.77 8.85
N LYS A 113 9.25 -3.53 9.57
CA LYS A 113 10.53 -3.99 9.00
C LYS A 113 10.31 -4.87 7.77
N THR A 114 9.31 -5.74 7.81
CA THR A 114 8.95 -6.58 6.67
C THR A 114 8.48 -5.72 5.49
N VAL A 115 7.69 -4.70 5.76
CA VAL A 115 7.22 -3.77 4.74
C VAL A 115 8.38 -3.04 4.08
N ILE A 116 9.34 -2.58 4.88
CA ILE A 116 10.53 -1.89 4.35
C ILE A 116 11.34 -2.84 3.45
N ALA A 117 11.51 -4.09 3.88
CA ALA A 117 12.21 -5.09 3.06
C ALA A 117 11.48 -5.34 1.74
N SER A 118 10.16 -5.40 1.77
CA SER A 118 9.35 -5.60 0.55
C SER A 118 9.43 -4.40 -0.39
N ARG A 119 9.46 -3.18 0.16
CA ARG A 119 9.67 -1.98 -0.64
C ARG A 119 11.01 -2.05 -1.37
N ASN A 120 12.06 -2.44 -0.66
CA ASN A 120 13.38 -2.56 -1.26
C ASN A 120 13.40 -3.65 -2.33
N ASP A 121 12.73 -4.77 -2.08
CA ASP A 121 12.58 -5.85 -3.06
C ASP A 121 11.90 -5.35 -4.34
N TYR A 122 10.82 -4.59 -4.19
CA TYR A 122 10.12 -4.01 -5.33
C TYR A 122 11.06 -3.14 -6.18
N LEU A 123 11.78 -2.23 -5.50
CA LEU A 123 12.68 -1.30 -6.20
C LEU A 123 13.79 -2.03 -6.94
N VAL A 124 14.37 -3.06 -6.32
CA VAL A 124 15.42 -3.87 -6.95
C VAL A 124 14.88 -4.60 -8.18
N ARG A 125 13.74 -5.25 -8.02
CA ARG A 125 13.16 -6.04 -9.13
C ARG A 125 12.68 -5.16 -10.29
N VAL A 126 12.14 -3.98 -9.99
CA VAL A 126 11.73 -3.04 -11.03
C VAL A 126 12.96 -2.54 -11.78
N LYS A 127 14.01 -2.16 -11.06
CA LYS A 127 15.26 -1.69 -11.67
C LYS A 127 15.89 -2.77 -12.55
N GLY A 128 15.79 -4.03 -12.12
CA GLY A 128 16.29 -5.17 -12.88
C GLY A 128 15.40 -5.57 -14.05
N GLY A 129 14.23 -4.96 -14.19
CA GLY A 129 13.31 -5.22 -15.30
C GLY A 129 12.50 -6.49 -15.15
N ASN A 130 12.50 -7.13 -13.99
CA ASN A 130 11.85 -8.43 -13.82
C ASN A 130 10.62 -8.43 -12.91
N TYR A 131 10.22 -7.28 -12.38
CA TYR A 131 9.03 -7.25 -11.53
C TYR A 131 7.75 -7.41 -12.37
N TYR A 132 7.59 -6.56 -13.36
CA TYR A 132 6.38 -6.57 -14.19
C TYR A 132 6.39 -7.65 -15.26
N GLU A 133 7.55 -8.08 -15.72
CA GLU A 133 7.68 -9.11 -16.73
C GLU A 133 7.13 -10.46 -16.31
N ARG A 134 7.09 -10.74 -15.02
CA ARG A 134 6.56 -12.01 -14.52
C ARG A 134 5.06 -12.19 -14.78
N HIS A 135 4.40 -11.10 -15.23
CA HIS A 135 2.98 -11.11 -15.57
C HIS A 135 2.72 -11.19 -17.07
N ALA A 136 3.78 -11.27 -17.82
CA ALA A 136 3.68 -11.37 -19.28
C ALA A 136 3.21 -12.76 -19.70
#